data_58c65a3aec11af6667c468d5c9fc93d8
#
_entry.id   58c65a3aec11af6667c468d5c9fc93d8
#
_cell.length_a   1.000
_cell.length_b   1.000
_cell.length_c   1.000
_cell.angle_alpha   90.00
_cell.angle_beta   90.00
_cell.angle_gamma   90.00
#
_symmetry.space_group_name_H-M   'P 1'
#
loop_
_entity.id
_entity.type
_entity.pdbx_description
1 polymer ?
#
loop_
_entity_poly.entity_id
_entity_poly.type
_entity_poly.pdbx_seq_one_letter_code
_entity_poly.pdbx_strand_id
1 'polypeptide(L)'
;MKSPTQNNDQNDVSVVSNRRRKISQLIFELVLFAILGAFFSASKIIMEPFPNIHLLGTLTMVYTIAFRYKALIPIYVGVLQMGLYAGFSPWWVPHRYMCLILWGITMLLPRRMPHAVCCVVYPVVCSLHGFAYGALYAPFQALIDGLGWEGMLLWIAAGLKFDILHGVGNFALGLLIVPLSELFLRLTRKYSHR
;
A
#
# COMPACT_ATOMS: atom_id res chain seq x y z
N MET A 1 19.00 -30.88 43.81
CA MET A 1 17.69 -31.31 43.24
C MET A 1 16.71 -30.13 43.40
N LYS A 2 16.30 -29.44 42.31
CA LYS A 2 15.28 -28.38 42.41
C LYS A 2 13.88 -29.00 42.64
N SER A 3 13.14 -28.46 43.57
CA SER A 3 11.78 -28.91 43.92
C SER A 3 10.85 -28.84 42.69
N PRO A 4 9.94 -29.80 42.46
CA PRO A 4 8.98 -29.80 41.34
C PRO A 4 8.07 -28.55 41.30
N THR A 5 7.79 -27.96 42.45
CA THR A 5 7.01 -26.70 42.58
C THR A 5 7.72 -25.49 41.98
N GLN A 6 9.02 -25.38 42.11
CA GLN A 6 9.82 -24.27 41.54
C GLN A 6 9.82 -24.29 40.00
N ASN A 7 9.70 -25.47 39.39
CA ASN A 7 9.69 -25.61 37.93
C ASN A 7 8.34 -25.20 37.30
N ASN A 8 7.22 -25.43 38.01
CA ASN A 8 5.90 -25.01 37.57
C ASN A 8 5.74 -23.47 37.60
N ASP A 9 6.14 -22.83 38.71
CA ASP A 9 6.04 -21.37 38.84
C ASP A 9 6.88 -20.62 37.79
N GLN A 10 8.09 -21.15 37.46
CA GLN A 10 8.92 -20.57 36.39
C GLN A 10 8.31 -20.72 35.01
N ASN A 11 7.63 -21.84 34.73
CA ASN A 11 6.93 -22.06 33.47
C ASN A 11 5.71 -21.12 33.33
N ASP A 12 4.92 -20.95 34.37
CA ASP A 12 3.75 -20.08 34.36
C ASP A 12 4.13 -18.61 34.17
N VAL A 13 5.17 -18.14 34.84
CA VAL A 13 5.71 -16.78 34.68
C VAL A 13 6.21 -16.55 33.23
N SER A 14 6.88 -17.54 32.65
CA SER A 14 7.37 -17.47 31.27
C SER A 14 6.24 -17.42 30.24
N VAL A 15 5.19 -18.21 30.42
CA VAL A 15 3.99 -18.25 29.57
C VAL A 15 3.24 -16.91 29.62
N VAL A 16 3.02 -16.36 30.81
CA VAL A 16 2.36 -15.07 31.01
C VAL A 16 3.18 -13.93 30.38
N SER A 17 4.48 -13.93 30.56
CA SER A 17 5.39 -12.94 29.98
C SER A 17 5.37 -12.99 28.44
N ASN A 18 5.42 -14.19 27.86
CA ASN A 18 5.34 -14.38 26.41
C ASN A 18 3.99 -13.94 25.83
N ARG A 19 2.90 -14.21 26.55
CA ARG A 19 1.55 -13.77 26.14
C ARG A 19 1.43 -12.24 26.16
N ARG A 20 1.93 -11.58 27.21
CA ARG A 20 1.95 -10.10 27.28
C ARG A 20 2.76 -9.48 26.16
N ARG A 21 3.92 -10.05 25.84
CA ARG A 21 4.77 -9.61 24.73
C ARG A 21 4.06 -9.72 23.38
N LYS A 22 3.39 -10.84 23.09
CA LYS A 22 2.61 -11.04 21.87
C LYS A 22 1.45 -10.03 21.74
N ILE A 23 0.72 -9.79 22.83
CA ILE A 23 -0.36 -8.81 22.86
C ILE A 23 0.17 -7.39 22.58
N SER A 24 1.27 -7.00 23.23
CA SER A 24 1.89 -5.69 23.01
C SER A 24 2.36 -5.51 21.55
N GLN A 25 2.92 -6.55 20.94
CA GLN A 25 3.32 -6.52 19.52
C GLN A 25 2.10 -6.38 18.60
N LEU A 26 1.01 -7.10 18.88
CA LEU A 26 -0.23 -7.00 18.10
C LEU A 26 -0.84 -5.59 18.19
N ILE A 27 -0.92 -5.04 19.40
CA ILE A 27 -1.43 -3.67 19.60
C ILE A 27 -0.58 -2.66 18.83
N PHE A 28 0.75 -2.79 18.90
CA PHE A 28 1.66 -1.92 18.16
C PHE A 28 1.43 -2.02 16.65
N GLU A 29 1.32 -3.24 16.08
CA GLU A 29 1.04 -3.44 14.66
C GLU A 29 -0.30 -2.81 14.26
N LEU A 30 -1.36 -3.00 15.05
CA LEU A 30 -2.68 -2.43 14.77
C LEU A 30 -2.66 -0.90 14.76
N VAL A 31 -2.02 -0.28 15.76
CA VAL A 31 -1.88 1.19 15.84
C VAL A 31 -1.05 1.70 14.68
N LEU A 32 0.07 1.05 14.37
CA LEU A 32 0.92 1.43 13.25
C LEU A 32 0.14 1.38 11.92
N PHE A 33 -0.57 0.29 11.65
CA PHE A 33 -1.32 0.15 10.40
C PHE A 33 -2.52 1.11 10.32
N ALA A 34 -3.14 1.45 11.44
CA ALA A 34 -4.17 2.49 11.47
C ALA A 34 -3.59 3.87 11.11
N ILE A 35 -2.44 4.25 11.66
CA ILE A 35 -1.74 5.50 11.34
C ILE A 35 -1.31 5.53 9.87
N LEU A 36 -0.74 4.43 9.36
CA LEU A 36 -0.33 4.33 7.96
C LEU A 36 -1.52 4.41 7.01
N GLY A 37 -2.66 3.81 7.36
CA GLY A 37 -3.90 3.93 6.60
C GLY A 37 -4.43 5.36 6.60
N ALA A 38 -4.41 6.04 7.74
CA ALA A 38 -4.78 7.45 7.85
C ALA A 38 -3.85 8.35 7.00
N PHE A 39 -2.55 8.09 7.02
CA PHE A 39 -1.60 8.81 6.16
C PHE A 39 -1.85 8.55 4.67
N PHE A 40 -2.18 7.31 4.30
CA PHE A 40 -2.53 6.94 2.92
C PHE A 40 -3.73 7.74 2.41
N SER A 41 -4.84 7.79 3.16
CA SER A 41 -6.04 8.55 2.79
C SER A 41 -5.80 10.06 2.82
N ALA A 42 -5.15 10.58 3.87
CA ALA A 42 -4.84 11.99 4.02
C ALA A 42 -3.97 12.52 2.87
N SER A 43 -2.98 11.72 2.40
CA SER A 43 -2.13 12.09 1.27
C SER A 43 -2.94 12.33 0.00
N LYS A 44 -3.99 11.54 -0.25
CA LYS A 44 -4.89 11.74 -1.39
C LYS A 44 -5.74 13.00 -1.24
N ILE A 45 -6.28 13.23 -0.06
CA ILE A 45 -7.14 14.38 0.23
C ILE A 45 -6.34 15.69 0.09
N ILE A 46 -5.14 15.74 0.68
CA ILE A 46 -4.27 16.93 0.62
C ILE A 46 -3.83 17.23 -0.83
N MET A 47 -3.61 16.19 -1.64
CA MET A 47 -3.19 16.34 -3.04
C MET A 47 -4.36 16.45 -4.03
N GLU A 48 -5.60 16.52 -3.56
CA GLU A 48 -6.79 16.66 -4.43
C GLU A 48 -6.73 17.85 -5.39
N PRO A 49 -6.14 19.02 -5.05
CA PRO A 49 -5.96 20.11 -6.00
C PRO A 49 -5.08 19.79 -7.20
N PHE A 50 -4.29 18.73 -7.13
CA PHE A 50 -3.42 18.27 -8.21
C PHE A 50 -4.04 17.06 -8.91
N PRO A 51 -4.74 17.25 -10.04
CA PRO A 51 -5.45 16.15 -10.69
C PRO A 51 -4.48 15.04 -11.11
N ASN A 52 -4.82 13.80 -10.76
CA ASN A 52 -4.05 12.58 -11.06
C ASN A 52 -2.61 12.55 -10.51
N ILE A 53 -2.23 13.47 -9.61
CA ILE A 53 -0.95 13.43 -8.90
C ILE A 53 -1.23 13.15 -7.43
N HIS A 54 -0.82 12.00 -6.94
CA HIS A 54 -1.03 11.61 -5.55
C HIS A 54 -0.06 10.49 -5.12
N LEU A 55 0.16 10.38 -3.81
CA LEU A 55 1.12 9.43 -3.22
C LEU A 55 0.61 7.97 -3.14
N LEU A 56 -0.61 7.65 -3.59
CA LEU A 56 -1.18 6.32 -3.38
C LEU A 56 -0.33 5.21 -4.00
N GLY A 57 0.16 5.39 -5.24
CA GLY A 57 1.05 4.44 -5.90
C GLY A 57 2.36 4.25 -5.12
N THR A 58 3.00 5.36 -4.79
CA THR A 58 4.25 5.39 -3.99
C THR A 58 4.06 4.68 -2.65
N LEU A 59 3.03 5.04 -1.89
CA LEU A 59 2.76 4.44 -0.56
C LEU A 59 2.37 2.96 -0.66
N THR A 60 1.62 2.56 -1.68
CA THR A 60 1.31 1.15 -1.95
C THR A 60 2.61 0.34 -2.10
N MET A 61 3.57 0.83 -2.89
CA MET A 61 4.85 0.16 -3.07
C MET A 61 5.70 0.20 -1.79
N VAL A 62 5.81 1.35 -1.11
CA VAL A 62 6.55 1.50 0.15
C VAL A 62 6.04 0.52 1.21
N TYR A 63 4.73 0.46 1.42
CA TYR A 63 4.13 -0.46 2.39
C TYR A 63 4.34 -1.92 1.98
N THR A 64 4.27 -2.21 0.68
CA THR A 64 4.51 -3.57 0.17
C THR A 64 5.96 -4.01 0.38
N ILE A 65 6.93 -3.15 0.13
CA ILE A 65 8.36 -3.42 0.35
C ILE A 65 8.63 -3.67 1.84
N ALA A 66 8.04 -2.82 2.72
CA ALA A 66 8.26 -2.90 4.16
C ALA A 66 7.51 -4.06 4.84
N PHE A 67 6.25 -4.29 4.50
CA PHE A 67 5.36 -5.20 5.24
C PHE A 67 4.87 -6.41 4.43
N ARG A 68 5.20 -6.49 3.15
CA ARG A 68 4.83 -7.58 2.23
C ARG A 68 3.31 -7.79 2.21
N TYR A 69 2.83 -9.01 2.52
CA TYR A 69 1.39 -9.32 2.52
C TYR A 69 0.59 -8.51 3.55
N LYS A 70 1.21 -8.13 4.69
CA LYS A 70 0.57 -7.27 5.70
C LYS A 70 0.32 -5.84 5.21
N ALA A 71 0.98 -5.41 4.13
CA ALA A 71 0.78 -4.08 3.54
C ALA A 71 -0.67 -3.83 3.08
N LEU A 72 -1.40 -4.89 2.74
CA LEU A 72 -2.81 -4.77 2.37
C LEU A 72 -3.67 -4.19 3.51
N ILE A 73 -3.28 -4.38 4.78
CA ILE A 73 -4.05 -3.86 5.92
C ILE A 73 -4.07 -2.32 5.89
N PRO A 74 -2.93 -1.59 5.98
CA PRO A 74 -2.96 -0.13 5.93
C PRO A 74 -3.46 0.42 4.59
N ILE A 75 -3.20 -0.25 3.46
CA ILE A 75 -3.71 0.17 2.16
C ILE A 75 -5.25 0.16 2.17
N TYR A 76 -5.88 -0.95 2.59
CA TYR A 76 -7.34 -1.06 2.59
C TYR A 76 -8.00 -0.25 3.71
N VAL A 77 -7.34 -0.04 4.84
CA VAL A 77 -7.79 0.94 5.86
C VAL A 77 -7.86 2.34 5.22
N GLY A 78 -6.83 2.76 4.48
CA GLY A 78 -6.82 4.05 3.80
C GLY A 78 -7.88 4.14 2.68
N VAL A 79 -8.04 3.11 1.87
CA VAL A 79 -9.07 3.04 0.82
C VAL A 79 -10.48 3.10 1.43
N LEU A 80 -10.71 2.45 2.58
CA LEU A 80 -11.98 2.54 3.30
C LEU A 80 -12.24 3.96 3.81
N GLN A 81 -11.22 4.59 4.41
CA GLN A 81 -11.32 5.97 4.90
C GLN A 81 -11.63 6.97 3.77
N MET A 82 -11.06 6.79 2.57
CA MET A 82 -11.42 7.60 1.40
C MET A 82 -12.90 7.43 1.02
N GLY A 83 -13.42 6.21 1.06
CA GLY A 83 -14.84 5.94 0.82
C GLY A 83 -15.75 6.56 1.89
N LEU A 84 -15.34 6.58 3.15
CA LEU A 84 -16.06 7.25 4.24
C LEU A 84 -16.05 8.77 4.09
N TYR A 85 -14.95 9.34 3.62
CA TYR A 85 -14.79 10.78 3.42
C TYR A 85 -15.56 11.30 2.20
N ALA A 86 -15.38 10.67 1.03
CA ALA A 86 -15.91 11.16 -0.23
C ALA A 86 -17.16 10.39 -0.74
N GLY A 87 -17.65 9.43 0.03
CA GLY A 87 -18.76 8.56 -0.30
C GLY A 87 -18.36 7.32 -1.08
N PHE A 88 -19.11 6.23 -0.87
CA PHE A 88 -18.94 4.95 -1.57
C PHE A 88 -19.66 4.97 -2.92
N SER A 89 -19.16 5.76 -3.86
CA SER A 89 -19.67 5.84 -5.22
C SER A 89 -18.88 4.95 -6.19
N PRO A 90 -19.29 4.79 -7.46
CA PRO A 90 -18.63 3.91 -8.42
C PRO A 90 -17.10 4.10 -8.53
N TRP A 91 -16.60 5.33 -8.41
CA TRP A 91 -15.16 5.63 -8.46
C TRP A 91 -14.32 4.88 -7.40
N TRP A 92 -14.93 4.52 -6.27
CA TRP A 92 -14.23 3.85 -5.17
C TRP A 92 -13.90 2.38 -5.48
N VAL A 93 -14.70 1.72 -6.32
CA VAL A 93 -14.52 0.31 -6.66
C VAL A 93 -13.18 0.06 -7.38
N PRO A 94 -12.80 0.82 -8.42
CA PRO A 94 -11.51 0.67 -9.07
C PRO A 94 -10.30 0.89 -8.14
N HIS A 95 -10.37 1.83 -7.22
CA HIS A 95 -9.27 2.07 -6.28
C HIS A 95 -8.85 0.81 -5.50
N ARG A 96 -9.81 -0.06 -5.18
CA ARG A 96 -9.52 -1.31 -4.46
C ARG A 96 -8.63 -2.24 -5.28
N TYR A 97 -9.01 -2.53 -6.50
CA TYR A 97 -8.24 -3.46 -7.31
C TYR A 97 -6.98 -2.83 -7.94
N MET A 98 -6.96 -1.52 -8.17
CA MET A 98 -5.76 -0.81 -8.62
C MET A 98 -4.62 -0.94 -7.59
N CYS A 99 -4.92 -0.70 -6.32
CA CYS A 99 -3.95 -0.91 -5.25
C CYS A 99 -3.50 -2.38 -5.17
N LEU A 100 -4.42 -3.33 -5.38
CA LEU A 100 -4.12 -4.77 -5.36
C LEU A 100 -3.19 -5.17 -6.52
N ILE A 101 -3.43 -4.65 -7.73
CA ILE A 101 -2.59 -4.89 -8.90
C ILE A 101 -1.17 -4.39 -8.63
N LEU A 102 -1.02 -3.15 -8.19
CA LEU A 102 0.30 -2.57 -7.90
C LEU A 102 1.01 -3.30 -6.75
N TRP A 103 0.27 -3.67 -5.70
CA TRP A 103 0.77 -4.53 -4.63
C TRP A 103 1.28 -5.86 -5.19
N GLY A 104 0.50 -6.53 -6.03
CA GLY A 104 0.86 -7.81 -6.64
C GLY A 104 2.11 -7.71 -7.51
N ILE A 105 2.20 -6.70 -8.38
CA ILE A 105 3.40 -6.45 -9.20
C ILE A 105 4.62 -6.20 -8.29
N THR A 106 4.47 -5.39 -7.24
CA THR A 106 5.55 -5.13 -6.30
C THR A 106 5.98 -6.39 -5.54
N MET A 107 5.04 -7.28 -5.22
CA MET A 107 5.33 -8.57 -4.57
C MET A 107 6.13 -9.53 -5.46
N LEU A 108 5.98 -9.44 -6.79
CA LEU A 108 6.73 -10.24 -7.77
C LEU A 108 8.17 -9.75 -7.95
N LEU A 109 8.47 -8.51 -7.60
CA LEU A 109 9.84 -7.99 -7.69
C LEU A 109 10.79 -8.72 -6.74
N PRO A 110 12.05 -8.98 -7.17
CA PRO A 110 13.03 -9.66 -6.34
C PRO A 110 13.28 -8.90 -5.02
N ARG A 111 13.33 -9.65 -3.92
CA ARG A 111 13.55 -9.07 -2.59
C ARG A 111 14.95 -8.49 -2.37
N ARG A 112 15.93 -8.99 -3.14
CA ARG A 112 17.34 -8.60 -3.03
C ARG A 112 17.78 -8.03 -4.36
N MET A 113 17.52 -6.74 -4.55
CA MET A 113 18.05 -5.99 -5.68
C MET A 113 19.14 -5.03 -5.19
N PRO A 114 20.19 -4.78 -5.99
CA PRO A 114 21.14 -3.72 -5.71
C PRO A 114 20.42 -2.37 -5.54
N HIS A 115 20.89 -1.52 -4.62
CA HIS A 115 20.26 -0.23 -4.32
C HIS A 115 20.05 0.63 -5.58
N ALA A 116 21.07 0.70 -6.47
CA ALA A 116 20.98 1.43 -7.74
C ALA A 116 19.85 0.90 -8.64
N VAL A 117 19.64 -0.43 -8.67
CA VAL A 117 18.55 -1.04 -9.44
C VAL A 117 17.19 -0.69 -8.83
N CYS A 118 17.07 -0.69 -7.49
CA CYS A 118 15.85 -0.26 -6.81
C CYS A 118 15.46 1.18 -7.16
N CYS A 119 16.45 2.09 -7.21
CA CYS A 119 16.24 3.51 -7.54
C CYS A 119 15.69 3.73 -8.96
N VAL A 120 15.85 2.76 -9.85
CA VAL A 120 15.30 2.81 -11.21
C VAL A 120 14.02 2.01 -11.35
N VAL A 121 14.03 0.76 -10.88
CA VAL A 121 12.92 -0.18 -11.09
C VAL A 121 11.65 0.29 -10.39
N TYR A 122 11.74 0.77 -9.15
CA TYR A 122 10.53 1.16 -8.41
C TYR A 122 9.82 2.37 -8.99
N PRO A 123 10.50 3.50 -9.31
CA PRO A 123 9.84 4.61 -10.00
C PRO A 123 9.26 4.22 -11.35
N VAL A 124 9.97 3.39 -12.13
CA VAL A 124 9.48 2.92 -13.43
C VAL A 124 8.23 2.06 -13.28
N VAL A 125 8.20 1.10 -12.35
CA VAL A 125 7.02 0.26 -12.10
C VAL A 125 5.83 1.10 -11.63
N CYS A 126 6.05 2.05 -10.72
CA CYS A 126 5.03 2.98 -10.26
C CYS A 126 4.47 3.83 -11.41
N SER A 127 5.35 4.34 -12.26
CA SER A 127 5.01 5.12 -13.46
C SER A 127 4.20 4.32 -14.47
N LEU A 128 4.64 3.10 -14.80
CA LEU A 128 3.92 2.20 -15.72
C LEU A 128 2.51 1.89 -15.24
N HIS A 129 2.33 1.67 -13.93
CA HIS A 129 1.00 1.51 -13.35
C HIS A 129 0.16 2.78 -13.53
N GLY A 130 0.75 3.98 -13.38
CA GLY A 130 0.09 5.25 -13.63
C GLY A 130 -0.36 5.41 -15.09
N PHE A 131 0.53 5.11 -16.05
CA PHE A 131 0.19 5.12 -17.49
C PHE A 131 -0.89 4.11 -17.86
N ALA A 132 -0.93 2.96 -17.19
CA ALA A 132 -1.93 1.92 -17.44
C ALA A 132 -3.26 2.17 -16.70
N TYR A 133 -3.37 3.21 -15.88
CA TYR A 133 -4.46 3.40 -14.95
C TYR A 133 -5.82 3.47 -15.66
N GLY A 134 -5.95 4.29 -16.69
CA GLY A 134 -7.19 4.40 -17.47
C GLY A 134 -7.56 3.10 -18.18
N ALA A 135 -6.58 2.42 -18.77
CA ALA A 135 -6.81 1.13 -19.41
C ALA A 135 -7.28 0.04 -18.43
N LEU A 136 -6.73 0.04 -17.21
CA LEU A 136 -7.17 -0.86 -16.13
C LEU A 136 -8.52 -0.47 -15.55
N TYR A 137 -8.87 0.82 -15.58
CA TYR A 137 -10.15 1.34 -15.08
C TYR A 137 -11.29 1.10 -16.09
N ALA A 138 -11.00 1.19 -17.38
CA ALA A 138 -11.98 1.18 -18.47
C ALA A 138 -12.95 -0.01 -18.45
N PRO A 139 -12.56 -1.27 -18.15
CA PRO A 139 -13.52 -2.36 -18.09
C PRO A 139 -14.63 -2.15 -17.05
N PHE A 140 -14.28 -1.60 -15.89
CA PHE A 140 -15.27 -1.28 -14.86
C PHE A 140 -16.19 -0.13 -15.31
N GLN A 141 -15.62 0.92 -15.90
CA GLN A 141 -16.41 2.05 -16.42
C GLN A 141 -17.34 1.61 -17.53
N ALA A 142 -16.84 0.79 -18.46
CA ALA A 142 -17.67 0.23 -19.54
C ALA A 142 -18.87 -0.58 -19.01
N LEU A 143 -18.65 -1.34 -17.94
CA LEU A 143 -19.71 -2.12 -17.28
C LEU A 143 -20.78 -1.21 -16.65
N ILE A 144 -20.38 -0.13 -15.99
CA ILE A 144 -21.29 0.80 -15.31
C ILE A 144 -22.09 1.62 -16.30
N ASP A 145 -21.44 2.11 -17.37
CA ASP A 145 -22.08 2.98 -18.38
C ASP A 145 -22.73 2.19 -19.53
N GLY A 146 -22.66 0.85 -19.51
CA GLY A 146 -23.19 0.01 -20.59
C GLY A 146 -22.47 0.21 -21.92
N LEU A 147 -21.15 0.56 -21.88
CA LEU A 147 -20.38 0.77 -23.11
C LEU A 147 -20.00 -0.55 -23.75
N GLY A 148 -20.16 -0.64 -25.09
CA GLY A 148 -19.57 -1.73 -25.87
C GLY A 148 -18.05 -1.58 -25.99
N TRP A 149 -17.41 -2.53 -26.68
CA TRP A 149 -15.96 -2.54 -26.88
C TRP A 149 -15.42 -1.23 -27.48
N GLU A 150 -16.07 -0.72 -28.52
CA GLU A 150 -15.68 0.53 -29.18
C GLU A 150 -15.79 1.73 -28.23
N GLY A 151 -16.88 1.82 -27.46
CA GLY A 151 -17.08 2.87 -26.46
C GLY A 151 -16.02 2.82 -25.36
N MET A 152 -15.62 1.63 -24.92
CA MET A 152 -14.54 1.45 -23.97
C MET A 152 -13.19 1.94 -24.52
N LEU A 153 -12.86 1.64 -25.78
CA LEU A 153 -11.64 2.11 -26.43
C LEU A 153 -11.64 3.66 -26.60
N LEU A 154 -12.77 4.24 -26.95
CA LEU A 154 -12.92 5.69 -27.03
C LEU A 154 -12.75 6.34 -25.65
N TRP A 155 -13.27 5.72 -24.60
CA TRP A 155 -13.09 6.19 -23.22
C TRP A 155 -11.61 6.19 -22.81
N ILE A 156 -10.87 5.12 -23.13
CA ILE A 156 -9.40 5.04 -22.89
C ILE A 156 -8.69 6.15 -23.67
N ALA A 157 -9.01 6.33 -24.95
CA ALA A 157 -8.38 7.35 -25.79
C ALA A 157 -8.63 8.78 -25.24
N ALA A 158 -9.86 9.08 -24.81
CA ALA A 158 -10.20 10.36 -24.20
C ALA A 158 -9.48 10.60 -22.86
N GLY A 159 -9.22 9.52 -22.11
CA GLY A 159 -8.52 9.54 -20.83
C GLY A 159 -7.01 9.67 -20.91
N LEU A 160 -6.40 9.44 -22.07
CA LEU A 160 -4.94 9.29 -22.24
C LEU A 160 -4.13 10.46 -21.66
N LYS A 161 -4.60 11.69 -21.79
CA LYS A 161 -3.95 12.89 -21.21
C LYS A 161 -3.84 12.82 -19.68
N PHE A 162 -4.82 12.23 -19.02
CA PHE A 162 -4.82 12.04 -17.57
C PHE A 162 -3.89 10.91 -17.15
N ASP A 163 -3.82 9.85 -17.96
CA ASP A 163 -2.89 8.72 -17.72
C ASP A 163 -1.44 9.16 -17.89
N ILE A 164 -1.14 10.01 -18.89
CA ILE A 164 0.19 10.60 -19.06
C ILE A 164 0.58 11.40 -17.81
N LEU A 165 -0.30 12.28 -17.34
CA LEU A 165 -0.04 13.07 -16.14
C LEU A 165 0.14 12.18 -14.91
N HIS A 166 -0.68 11.14 -14.77
CA HIS A 166 -0.61 10.17 -13.68
C HIS A 166 0.70 9.38 -13.72
N GLY A 167 1.12 8.90 -14.91
CA GLY A 167 2.37 8.18 -15.08
C GLY A 167 3.60 9.03 -14.76
N VAL A 168 3.65 10.27 -15.25
CA VAL A 168 4.73 11.23 -14.96
C VAL A 168 4.76 11.59 -13.47
N GLY A 169 3.59 11.88 -12.89
CA GLY A 169 3.46 12.15 -11.45
C GLY A 169 3.92 10.99 -10.58
N ASN A 170 3.52 9.77 -10.93
CA ASN A 170 3.94 8.54 -10.25
C ASN A 170 5.44 8.27 -10.42
N PHE A 171 6.05 8.64 -11.54
CA PHE A 171 7.51 8.57 -11.69
C PHE A 171 8.21 9.51 -10.71
N ALA A 172 7.80 10.79 -10.69
CA ALA A 172 8.40 11.80 -9.82
C ALA A 172 8.25 11.44 -8.33
N LEU A 173 7.04 11.07 -7.90
CA LEU A 173 6.78 10.63 -6.54
C LEU A 173 7.39 9.26 -6.24
N GLY A 174 7.56 8.42 -7.25
CA GLY A 174 8.20 7.11 -7.17
C GLY A 174 9.67 7.16 -6.75
N LEU A 175 10.37 8.28 -6.98
CA LEU A 175 11.73 8.49 -6.49
C LEU A 175 11.81 8.46 -4.96
N LEU A 176 10.70 8.69 -4.27
CA LEU A 176 10.60 8.60 -2.81
C LEU A 176 10.45 7.16 -2.30
N ILE A 177 10.21 6.16 -3.16
CA ILE A 177 9.94 4.78 -2.74
C ILE A 177 11.12 4.20 -1.97
N VAL A 178 12.34 4.34 -2.52
CA VAL A 178 13.54 3.77 -1.88
C VAL A 178 13.80 4.41 -0.51
N PRO A 179 13.96 5.74 -0.37
CA PRO A 179 14.27 6.34 0.92
C PRO A 179 13.16 6.12 1.96
N LEU A 180 11.89 6.17 1.56
CA LEU A 180 10.79 5.89 2.48
C LEU A 180 10.77 4.42 2.91
N SER A 181 10.98 3.48 1.99
CA SER A 181 11.03 2.06 2.33
C SER A 181 12.16 1.75 3.31
N GLU A 182 13.34 2.34 3.11
CA GLU A 182 14.47 2.17 4.04
C GLU A 182 14.16 2.76 5.43
N LEU A 183 13.52 3.93 5.47
CA LEU A 183 13.08 4.56 6.72
C LEU A 183 12.12 3.64 7.47
N PHE A 184 11.09 3.12 6.79
CA PHE A 184 10.12 2.21 7.40
C PHE A 184 10.77 0.91 7.88
N LEU A 185 11.66 0.32 7.10
CA LEU A 185 12.39 -0.89 7.49
C LEU A 185 13.28 -0.65 8.73
N ARG A 186 13.92 0.51 8.84
CA ARG A 186 14.73 0.87 10.03
C ARG A 186 13.85 1.05 11.27
N LEU A 187 12.73 1.75 11.13
CA LEU A 187 11.79 1.99 12.24
C LEU A 187 11.16 0.69 12.74
N THR A 188 10.77 -0.21 11.84
CA THR A 188 10.10 -1.46 12.20
C THR A 188 11.06 -2.53 12.73
N ARG A 189 12.32 -2.56 12.29
CA ARG A 189 13.35 -3.48 12.85
C ARG A 189 13.50 -3.35 14.36
N LYS A 190 13.46 -2.13 14.87
CA LYS A 190 13.61 -1.85 16.31
C LYS A 190 12.52 -2.51 17.15
N TYR A 191 11.35 -2.78 16.57
CA TYR A 191 10.20 -3.37 17.26
C TYR A 191 10.02 -4.87 16.98
N SER A 192 10.59 -5.37 15.88
CA SER A 192 10.56 -6.81 15.55
C SER A 192 11.55 -7.64 16.33
N HIS A 193 12.60 -7.03 16.89
CA HIS A 193 13.65 -7.70 17.67
C HIS A 193 13.50 -7.54 19.19
N ARG A 194 12.44 -6.92 19.67
CA ARG A 194 12.07 -6.85 21.09
C ARG A 194 10.88 -7.76 21.36
#